data_bb48c36b567e4629311c0eed8f68d5a0
#
_entry.id   bb48c36b567e4629311c0eed8f68d5a0
#
_cell.length_a   1.000
_cell.length_b   1.000
_cell.length_c   1.000
_cell.angle_alpha   90.00
_cell.angle_beta   90.00
_cell.angle_gamma   90.00
#
_symmetry.space_group_name_H-M   'P 1'
#
loop_
_entity.id
_entity.type
_entity.pdbx_description
1 polymer ?
#
loop_
_entity_poly.entity_id
_entity_poly.type
_entity_poly.pdbx_seq_one_letter_code
_entity_poly.pdbx_strand_id
1 'polypeptide(L)' 'MRTVFDILKKDRKGTFQWLEAANDIETAKDRVLKLSSESQDEFIVFCETDLQVVATAMPTDTVAQWGIA' A
#
# COMPACT_ATOMS: atom_id res chain seq x y z
N MET A 1 19.18 -12.10 1.73
CA MET A 1 17.90 -12.26 1.05
C MET A 1 17.09 -10.98 1.19
N ARG A 2 16.51 -10.53 0.10
CA ARG A 2 15.78 -9.28 0.15
C ARG A 2 14.32 -9.50 0.37
N THR A 3 13.74 -8.64 1.19
CA THR A 3 12.30 -8.64 1.35
C THR A 3 11.74 -7.65 0.34
N VAL A 4 10.73 -8.08 -0.39
CA VAL A 4 10.11 -7.23 -1.38
C VAL A 4 8.70 -6.91 -0.92
N PHE A 5 8.35 -5.64 -1.02
CA PHE A 5 7.03 -5.16 -0.65
C PHE A 5 6.31 -4.70 -1.92
N ASP A 6 5.23 -5.37 -2.24
CA ASP A 6 4.45 -5.02 -3.42
C ASP A 6 3.43 -3.94 -3.07
N ILE A 7 3.29 -2.99 -3.97
CA ILE A 7 2.31 -1.94 -3.82
C ILE A 7 1.18 -2.21 -4.78
N LEU A 8 -0.02 -2.38 -4.24
CA LEU A 8 -1.20 -2.69 -5.04
C LEU A 8 -2.27 -1.65 -4.82
N LYS A 9 -3.05 -1.44 -5.86
CA LYS A 9 -4.18 -0.53 -5.82
C LYS A 9 -5.45 -1.37 -5.85
N LYS A 10 -6.39 -1.02 -4.98
CA LYS A 10 -7.68 -1.67 -4.97
C LYS A 10 -8.71 -0.71 -5.52
N ASP A 11 -9.35 -1.07 -6.63
CA ASP A 11 -10.33 -0.20 -7.22
C ASP A 11 -11.68 -0.34 -6.52
N ARG A 12 -12.67 0.39 -6.99
CA ARG A 12 -13.98 0.39 -6.35
C ARG A 12 -14.68 -0.93 -6.41
N LYS A 13 -14.29 -1.76 -7.37
CA LYS A 13 -14.90 -3.07 -7.53
C LYS A 13 -14.23 -4.11 -6.66
N GLY A 14 -13.15 -3.73 -5.99
CA GLY A 14 -12.42 -4.65 -5.16
C GLY A 14 -11.33 -5.42 -5.89
N THR A 15 -11.02 -5.01 -7.11
CA THR A 15 -9.99 -5.66 -7.88
C THR A 15 -8.64 -5.05 -7.55
N PHE A 16 -7.66 -5.89 -7.30
CA PHE A 16 -6.32 -5.43 -7.00
C PHE A 16 -5.47 -5.34 -8.26
N GLN A 17 -4.69 -4.28 -8.34
CA GLN A 17 -3.79 -4.09 -9.46
C GLN A 17 -2.40 -3.81 -8.92
N TRP A 18 -1.42 -4.59 -9.36
CA TRP A 18 -0.03 -4.39 -8.95
C TRP A 18 0.51 -3.14 -9.63
N LEU A 19 1.17 -2.28 -8.86
CA LEU A 19 1.74 -1.06 -9.39
C LEU A 19 3.25 -1.09 -9.41
N GLU A 20 3.85 -1.38 -8.28
CA GLU A 20 5.30 -1.39 -8.20
C GLU A 20 5.75 -2.13 -6.95
N ALA A 21 7.04 -2.31 -6.82
CA ALA A 21 7.60 -2.98 -5.67
C ALA A 21 8.65 -2.08 -5.02
N ALA A 22 8.81 -2.23 -3.73
CA ALA A 22 9.80 -1.48 -2.98
C ALA A 22 10.67 -2.45 -2.21
N ASN A 23 11.89 -2.02 -1.91
CA ASN A 23 12.84 -2.88 -1.21
C ASN A 23 12.73 -2.79 0.30
N ASP A 24 12.05 -1.78 0.81
CA ASP A 24 11.87 -1.68 2.24
C ASP A 24 10.50 -1.09 2.55
N ILE A 25 10.06 -1.28 3.78
CA ILE A 25 8.71 -0.92 4.14
C ILE A 25 8.53 0.59 4.25
N GLU A 26 9.58 1.32 4.61
CA GLU A 26 9.47 2.77 4.71
C GLU A 26 9.20 3.39 3.35
N THR A 27 9.95 2.94 2.36
CA THR A 27 9.74 3.41 1.00
C THR A 27 8.35 3.04 0.51
N ALA A 28 7.91 1.83 0.80
CA ALA A 28 6.59 1.40 0.37
C ALA A 28 5.49 2.24 1.00
N LYS A 29 5.61 2.52 2.28
CA LYS A 29 4.62 3.34 2.98
C LYS A 29 4.56 4.75 2.42
N ASP A 30 5.73 5.34 2.15
CA ASP A 30 5.77 6.68 1.57
C ASP A 30 5.09 6.71 0.23
N ARG A 31 5.32 5.68 -0.58
CA ARG A 31 4.71 5.62 -1.90
C ARG A 31 3.20 5.52 -1.82
N VAL A 32 2.68 4.64 -0.96
CA VAL A 32 1.22 4.50 -0.91
C VAL A 32 0.56 5.74 -0.31
N LEU A 33 1.23 6.44 0.61
CA LEU A 33 0.70 7.70 1.11
C LEU A 33 0.60 8.71 -0.01
N LYS A 34 1.64 8.80 -0.81
CA LYS A 34 1.64 9.73 -1.92
C LYS A 34 0.58 9.39 -2.95
N LEU A 35 0.48 8.11 -3.28
CA LEU A 35 -0.50 7.66 -4.25
C LEU A 35 -1.92 7.87 -3.75
N SER A 36 -2.17 7.61 -2.48
CA SER A 36 -3.52 7.78 -1.95
C SER A 36 -3.91 9.24 -1.87
N SER A 37 -2.94 10.15 -1.75
CA SER A 37 -3.25 11.57 -1.73
C SER A 37 -3.60 12.08 -3.11
N GLU A 38 -3.18 11.39 -4.16
CA GLU A 38 -3.43 11.79 -5.53
C GLU A 38 -4.58 11.02 -6.18
N SER A 39 -5.07 10.01 -5.53
CA SER A 39 -6.07 9.13 -6.11
C SER A 39 -7.15 8.84 -5.09
N GLN A 40 -8.31 8.44 -5.59
CA GLN A 40 -9.43 8.09 -4.73
C GLN A 40 -9.44 6.61 -4.39
N ASP A 41 -8.42 5.89 -4.78
CA ASP A 41 -8.38 4.46 -4.58
C ASP A 41 -7.65 4.08 -3.31
N GLU A 42 -7.91 2.89 -2.84
CA GLU A 42 -7.24 2.33 -1.68
C GLU A 42 -5.95 1.66 -2.13
N PHE A 43 -4.90 1.79 -1.32
CA PHE A 43 -3.62 1.16 -1.66
C PHE A 43 -3.17 0.28 -0.51
N ILE A 44 -2.51 -0.82 -0.84
CA ILE A 44 -1.98 -1.71 0.19
C ILE A 44 -0.53 -2.04 -0.12
N VAL A 45 0.19 -2.40 0.94
CA VAL A 45 1.56 -2.90 0.81
C VAL A 45 1.52 -4.36 1.25
N PHE A 46 1.93 -5.22 0.35
CA PHE A 46 1.92 -6.66 0.59
C PHE A 46 3.36 -7.16 0.70
N CYS A 47 3.64 -7.87 1.77
CA CYS A 47 4.97 -8.42 1.97
C CYS A 47 5.04 -9.82 1.36
N GLU A 48 5.86 -9.98 0.33
CA GLU A 48 5.97 -11.25 -0.35
C GLU A 48 6.56 -12.34 0.53
N THR A 49 7.47 -11.96 1.40
CA THR A 49 8.11 -12.93 2.26
C THR A 49 7.13 -13.54 3.25
N ASP A 50 6.31 -12.70 3.87
CA ASP A 50 5.35 -13.15 4.86
C ASP A 50 3.98 -13.46 4.28
N LEU A 51 3.77 -13.12 3.02
CA LEU A 51 2.51 -13.34 2.32
C LEU A 51 1.34 -12.69 3.05
N GLN A 52 1.54 -11.47 3.49
CA GLN A 52 0.47 -10.75 4.17
C GLN A 52 0.57 -9.25 3.93
N VAL A 53 -0.56 -8.58 4.09
CA VAL A 53 -0.63 -7.15 3.96
C VAL A 53 -0.03 -6.52 5.20
N VAL A 54 0.94 -5.65 5.02
CA VAL A 54 1.63 -5.01 6.13
C VAL A 54 1.25 -3.55 6.34
N ALA A 55 0.59 -2.94 5.36
CA ALA A 55 0.15 -1.56 5.49
C ALA A 55 -0.98 -1.29 4.51
N THR A 56 -1.84 -0.33 4.85
CA THR A 56 -2.93 0.10 3.99
C THR A 56 -3.04 1.60 4.04
N ALA A 57 -3.36 2.21 2.91
CA ALA A 57 -3.61 3.64 2.86
C ALA A 57 -4.91 3.85 2.13
N MET A 58 -5.84 4.55 2.76
CA MET A 58 -7.14 4.81 2.18
C MET A 58 -7.29 6.29 1.92
N PRO A 59 -8.04 6.64 0.86
CA PRO A 59 -8.24 8.05 0.55
C PRO A 59 -9.22 8.66 1.52
N THR A 60 -8.72 9.17 2.61
CA THR A 60 -9.57 9.81 3.59
C THR A 60 -9.29 11.29 3.61
N ASP A 61 -10.24 12.02 4.15
CA ASP A 61 -10.06 13.44 4.27
C ASP A 61 -9.17 13.79 5.43
N THR A 62 -8.94 12.85 6.28
CA THR A 62 -8.18 13.11 7.48
C THR A 62 -6.83 12.45 7.34
N VAL A 63 -6.20 12.31 8.44
CA VAL A 63 -4.90 11.74 8.48
C VAL A 63 -4.89 10.32 7.99
N ALA A 64 -3.97 10.03 7.12
CA ALA A 64 -3.79 8.66 6.69
C ALA A 64 -3.28 7.88 7.88
N GLN A 65 -3.98 6.84 8.23
CA GLN A 65 -3.57 6.02 9.33
C GLN A 65 -3.06 4.73 8.82
N TRP A 66 -1.91 4.41 9.26
CA TRP A 66 -1.32 3.15 8.90
C TRP A 66 -1.87 2.10 9.82
N GLY A 67 -2.42 1.12 9.20
CA GLY A 67 -3.06 0.03 9.81
C GLY A 67 -2.46 -0.36 11.08
N ILE A 68 -2.74 0.35 12.00
CA ILE A 68 -2.25 0.02 13.23
C ILE A 68 -3.10 -0.93 13.83
N ALA A 69 -2.59 -1.96 14.02
CA ALA A 69 -3.38 -2.96 14.61
C ALA A 69 -3.78 -2.54 15.97
#